data_b7a4430122d1134776ac58cce2782c8e
#
_entry.id   b7a4430122d1134776ac58cce2782c8e
#
_cell.length_a   1.000
_cell.length_b   1.000
_cell.length_c   1.000
_cell.angle_alpha   90.00
_cell.angle_beta   90.00
_cell.angle_gamma   90.00
#
_symmetry.space_group_name_H-M   'P 1'
#
loop_
_entity.id
_entity.type
_entity.pdbx_description
1 polymer ?
#
loop_
_entity_poly.entity_id
_entity_poly.type
_entity_poly.pdbx_seq_one_letter_code
_entity_poly.pdbx_strand_id
1 'polypeptide(L)'
;FKAGTTYSGIPYTQSPNQTNLAAFQGALTKSDFYSTYTNSSGKMPRYGNDCSGFLSFAYEIPRQTTAQFVNGIKSGTYKKIGSYDPNNLKQNDLLSSYSKLTAGDAVVKSGHAMFVANNVSSENYCLMYEQTPGHAQTTKWTYSSLAAGGYMPFSK
;
A
#
# COMPACT_ATOMS: atom_id res chain seq x y z
N PHE A 1 -4.27 -8.06 18.80
CA PHE A 1 -4.65 -6.90 19.62
C PHE A 1 -5.12 -7.36 21.00
N LYS A 2 -4.68 -6.66 22.04
CA LYS A 2 -5.10 -6.87 23.43
C LYS A 2 -5.61 -5.55 24.00
N ALA A 3 -6.70 -5.58 24.76
CA ALA A 3 -7.19 -4.43 25.48
C ALA A 3 -6.13 -3.90 26.44
N GLY A 4 -6.04 -2.58 26.62
CA GLY A 4 -5.06 -1.94 27.49
C GLY A 4 -3.64 -1.82 26.94
N THR A 5 -3.39 -2.29 25.71
CA THR A 5 -2.09 -2.13 25.02
C THR A 5 -2.16 -1.01 23.99
N THR A 6 -1.18 -0.11 24.00
CA THR A 6 -1.05 0.92 22.96
C THR A 6 -0.44 0.33 21.71
N TYR A 7 -1.04 0.61 20.55
CA TYR A 7 -0.56 0.19 19.25
C TYR A 7 -0.38 1.41 18.34
N SER A 8 0.68 1.42 17.53
CA SER A 8 0.89 2.44 16.50
C SER A 8 0.29 1.98 15.18
N GLY A 9 -0.48 2.89 14.54
CA GLY A 9 -1.07 2.66 13.22
C GLY A 9 -2.27 1.70 13.22
N ILE A 10 -2.85 1.55 12.04
CA ILE A 10 -3.97 0.63 11.80
C ILE A 10 -3.43 -0.80 11.69
N PRO A 11 -4.09 -1.81 12.29
CA PRO A 11 -3.68 -3.20 12.16
C PRO A 11 -3.72 -3.69 10.72
N TYR A 12 -2.82 -4.63 10.39
CA TYR A 12 -2.91 -5.35 9.13
C TYR A 12 -4.02 -6.41 9.19
N THR A 13 -4.87 -6.41 8.18
CA THR A 13 -5.87 -7.48 8.00
C THR A 13 -6.31 -7.60 6.55
N GLN A 14 -6.59 -8.82 6.12
CA GLN A 14 -7.24 -9.16 4.86
C GLN A 14 -8.72 -9.56 5.07
N SER A 15 -9.27 -9.24 6.24
CA SER A 15 -10.67 -9.54 6.53
C SER A 15 -11.60 -8.73 5.62
N PRO A 16 -12.87 -9.18 5.42
CA PRO A 16 -13.86 -8.38 4.69
C PRO A 16 -14.22 -7.07 5.41
N ASN A 17 -13.83 -6.90 6.68
CA ASN A 17 -14.02 -5.69 7.48
C ASN A 17 -12.85 -4.69 7.36
N GLN A 18 -12.14 -4.68 6.24
CA GLN A 18 -11.16 -3.64 5.93
C GLN A 18 -11.86 -2.30 5.76
N THR A 19 -11.47 -1.31 6.56
CA THR A 19 -12.24 -0.07 6.73
C THR A 19 -11.40 1.15 6.37
N ASN A 20 -12.07 2.21 5.89
CA ASN A 20 -11.47 3.55 5.87
C ASN A 20 -11.30 4.07 7.30
N LEU A 21 -10.68 5.25 7.48
CA LEU A 21 -10.38 5.78 8.81
C LEU A 21 -11.63 5.93 9.68
N ALA A 22 -12.68 6.53 9.16
CA ALA A 22 -13.93 6.76 9.93
C ALA A 22 -14.57 5.44 10.37
N ALA A 23 -14.64 4.47 9.46
CA ALA A 23 -15.17 3.14 9.77
C ALA A 23 -14.27 2.37 10.75
N PHE A 24 -12.93 2.53 10.67
CA PHE A 24 -12.00 1.96 11.63
C PHE A 24 -12.19 2.60 13.02
N GLN A 25 -12.30 3.93 13.10
CA GLN A 25 -12.59 4.63 14.36
C GLN A 25 -13.91 4.14 14.97
N GLY A 26 -14.96 3.98 14.16
CA GLY A 26 -16.22 3.40 14.62
C GLY A 26 -16.10 1.93 15.07
N ALA A 27 -15.14 1.18 14.52
CA ALA A 27 -14.90 -0.20 14.95
C ALA A 27 -14.25 -0.30 16.35
N LEU A 28 -13.54 0.74 16.81
CA LEU A 28 -12.88 0.76 18.12
C LEU A 28 -13.85 0.56 19.29
N THR A 29 -15.13 0.92 19.11
CA THR A 29 -16.16 0.79 20.13
C THR A 29 -16.96 -0.51 20.06
N LYS A 30 -16.68 -1.37 19.06
CA LYS A 30 -17.38 -2.64 18.90
C LYS A 30 -16.92 -3.69 19.92
N SER A 31 -17.84 -4.47 20.44
CA SER A 31 -17.54 -5.54 21.41
C SER A 31 -16.61 -6.62 20.86
N ASP A 32 -16.60 -6.81 19.52
CA ASP A 32 -15.77 -7.78 18.82
C ASP A 32 -14.48 -7.17 18.23
N PHE A 33 -14.10 -5.93 18.61
CA PHE A 33 -12.92 -5.25 18.07
C PHE A 33 -11.64 -6.06 18.21
N TYR A 34 -11.46 -6.73 19.35
CA TYR A 34 -10.28 -7.56 19.63
C TYR A 34 -10.37 -8.99 19.08
N SER A 35 -11.47 -9.32 18.40
CA SER A 35 -11.62 -10.64 17.79
C SER A 35 -10.70 -10.82 16.59
N THR A 36 -10.56 -12.06 16.15
CA THR A 36 -9.69 -12.41 15.02
C THR A 36 -10.49 -12.90 13.84
N TYR A 37 -9.86 -12.80 12.68
CA TYR A 37 -10.29 -13.36 11.40
C TYR A 37 -9.22 -14.35 10.93
N THR A 38 -9.61 -15.44 10.29
CA THR A 38 -8.70 -16.44 9.75
C THR A 38 -9.05 -16.72 8.28
N ASN A 39 -8.04 -16.70 7.43
CA ASN A 39 -8.13 -17.10 6.02
C ASN A 39 -6.90 -17.95 5.64
N SER A 40 -6.68 -18.20 4.35
CA SER A 40 -5.52 -18.94 3.84
C SER A 40 -4.17 -18.32 4.18
N SER A 41 -4.11 -17.03 4.48
CA SER A 41 -2.90 -16.31 4.90
C SER A 41 -2.65 -16.37 6.41
N GLY A 42 -3.55 -16.97 7.19
CA GLY A 42 -3.41 -17.14 8.61
C GLY A 42 -4.41 -16.35 9.45
N LYS A 43 -4.12 -16.27 10.75
CA LYS A 43 -4.92 -15.57 11.75
C LYS A 43 -4.46 -14.11 11.89
N MET A 44 -5.39 -13.19 11.82
CA MET A 44 -5.13 -11.74 11.85
C MET A 44 -6.24 -10.98 12.60
N PRO A 45 -6.05 -9.70 12.94
CA PRO A 45 -7.11 -8.85 13.49
C PRO A 45 -8.35 -8.83 12.58
N ARG A 46 -9.54 -8.72 13.19
CA ARG A 46 -10.80 -8.64 12.45
C ARG A 46 -10.98 -7.31 11.72
N TYR A 47 -10.46 -6.22 12.28
CA TYR A 47 -10.57 -4.86 11.74
C TYR A 47 -9.20 -4.29 11.44
N GLY A 48 -9.10 -3.55 10.33
CA GLY A 48 -7.86 -2.93 9.86
C GLY A 48 -7.81 -2.81 8.34
N ASN A 49 -6.63 -2.68 7.80
CA ASN A 49 -6.37 -2.59 6.36
C ASN A 49 -5.27 -3.56 5.91
N ASP A 50 -5.32 -3.99 4.64
CA ASP A 50 -4.16 -4.53 3.94
C ASP A 50 -3.41 -3.41 3.19
N CYS A 51 -2.37 -3.76 2.44
CA CYS A 51 -1.55 -2.81 1.69
C CYS A 51 -2.35 -1.94 0.71
N SER A 52 -3.26 -2.55 -0.05
CA SER A 52 -4.10 -1.83 -1.01
C SER A 52 -5.24 -1.06 -0.35
N GLY A 53 -5.77 -1.56 0.75
CA GLY A 53 -6.74 -0.84 1.59
C GLY A 53 -6.12 0.40 2.23
N PHE A 54 -4.89 0.30 2.73
CA PHE A 54 -4.13 1.42 3.27
C PHE A 54 -3.87 2.49 2.19
N LEU A 55 -3.45 2.08 0.99
CA LEU A 55 -3.24 3.00 -0.12
C LEU A 55 -4.54 3.68 -0.57
N SER A 56 -5.65 2.94 -0.62
CA SER A 56 -6.96 3.51 -0.93
C SER A 56 -7.38 4.55 0.11
N PHE A 57 -7.10 4.28 1.38
CA PHE A 57 -7.32 5.22 2.47
C PHE A 57 -6.45 6.48 2.31
N ALA A 58 -5.15 6.35 2.03
CA ALA A 58 -4.25 7.48 1.82
C ALA A 58 -4.67 8.36 0.64
N TYR A 59 -5.27 7.76 -0.38
CA TYR A 59 -5.80 8.47 -1.55
C TYR A 59 -7.24 8.99 -1.37
N GLU A 60 -7.89 8.72 -0.25
CA GLU A 60 -9.29 9.08 0.01
C GLU A 60 -10.24 8.61 -1.11
N ILE A 61 -10.08 7.36 -1.54
CA ILE A 61 -10.89 6.71 -2.56
C ILE A 61 -11.58 5.46 -2.01
N PRO A 62 -12.66 4.99 -2.63
CA PRO A 62 -13.23 3.68 -2.31
C PRO A 62 -12.15 2.60 -2.39
N ARG A 63 -12.24 1.61 -1.47
CA ARG A 63 -11.25 0.55 -1.37
C ARG A 63 -11.01 -0.13 -2.71
N GLN A 64 -9.75 -0.17 -3.12
CA GLN A 64 -9.23 -0.86 -4.29
C GLN A 64 -8.36 -2.05 -3.88
N THR A 65 -8.31 -3.06 -4.72
CA THR A 65 -7.31 -4.13 -4.65
C THR A 65 -6.05 -3.73 -5.42
N THR A 66 -4.94 -4.42 -5.19
CA THR A 66 -3.72 -4.21 -5.99
C THR A 66 -3.96 -4.45 -7.49
N ALA A 67 -4.81 -5.42 -7.84
CA ALA A 67 -5.21 -5.68 -9.24
C ALA A 67 -5.99 -4.51 -9.85
N GLN A 68 -6.86 -3.86 -9.08
CA GLN A 68 -7.60 -2.68 -9.55
C GLN A 68 -6.68 -1.48 -9.76
N PHE A 69 -5.70 -1.26 -8.87
CA PHE A 69 -4.68 -0.23 -9.09
C PHE A 69 -3.86 -0.50 -10.37
N VAL A 70 -3.37 -1.73 -10.55
CA VAL A 70 -2.64 -2.14 -11.76
C VAL A 70 -3.47 -1.91 -13.02
N ASN A 71 -4.74 -2.33 -13.02
CA ASN A 71 -5.64 -2.13 -14.14
C ASN A 71 -5.94 -0.64 -14.37
N GLY A 72 -6.06 0.16 -13.32
CA GLY A 72 -6.25 1.59 -13.41
C GLY A 72 -5.05 2.31 -14.05
N ILE A 73 -3.81 1.86 -13.78
CA ILE A 73 -2.62 2.36 -14.46
C ILE A 73 -2.64 1.98 -15.96
N LYS A 74 -3.00 0.73 -16.27
CA LYS A 74 -3.09 0.23 -17.66
C LYS A 74 -4.15 0.95 -18.47
N SER A 75 -5.28 1.29 -17.86
CA SER A 75 -6.39 2.00 -18.51
C SER A 75 -6.21 3.52 -18.57
N GLY A 76 -5.22 4.08 -17.84
CA GLY A 76 -5.03 5.52 -17.71
C GLY A 76 -5.94 6.21 -16.68
N THR A 77 -6.66 5.44 -15.86
CA THR A 77 -7.45 5.98 -14.72
C THR A 77 -6.52 6.60 -13.66
N TYR A 78 -5.37 5.97 -13.44
CA TYR A 78 -4.29 6.50 -12.63
C TYR A 78 -3.14 6.96 -13.53
N LYS A 79 -2.54 8.09 -13.19
CA LYS A 79 -1.43 8.66 -13.95
C LYS A 79 -0.15 7.89 -13.66
N LYS A 80 0.40 7.22 -14.67
CA LYS A 80 1.73 6.60 -14.53
C LYS A 80 2.82 7.66 -14.42
N ILE A 81 3.82 7.40 -13.58
CA ILE A 81 4.99 8.26 -13.41
C ILE A 81 6.17 7.65 -14.18
N GLY A 82 6.68 8.40 -15.16
CA GLY A 82 7.76 7.94 -16.04
C GLY A 82 7.27 7.30 -17.33
N SER A 83 8.19 6.63 -18.02
CA SER A 83 7.99 6.20 -19.43
C SER A 83 7.90 4.68 -19.61
N TYR A 84 7.64 3.91 -18.53
CA TYR A 84 7.48 2.47 -18.62
C TYR A 84 6.16 2.08 -19.32
N ASP A 85 6.15 0.90 -19.94
CA ASP A 85 4.93 0.27 -20.47
C ASP A 85 4.33 -0.66 -19.40
N PRO A 86 3.11 -0.39 -18.87
CA PRO A 86 2.50 -1.21 -17.83
C PRO A 86 2.06 -2.61 -18.31
N ASN A 87 2.06 -2.87 -19.62
CA ASN A 87 1.78 -4.18 -20.20
C ASN A 87 3.06 -4.97 -20.50
N ASN A 88 4.22 -4.29 -20.58
CA ASN A 88 5.52 -4.91 -20.86
C ASN A 88 6.61 -4.25 -20.02
N LEU A 89 6.60 -4.55 -18.72
CA LEU A 89 7.51 -3.94 -17.75
C LEU A 89 8.96 -4.30 -18.06
N LYS A 90 9.78 -3.28 -18.28
CA LYS A 90 11.24 -3.40 -18.37
C LYS A 90 11.88 -2.76 -17.15
N GLN A 91 12.82 -3.45 -16.56
CA GLN A 91 13.46 -3.00 -15.31
C GLN A 91 14.13 -1.63 -15.46
N ASN A 92 14.80 -1.37 -16.60
CA ASN A 92 15.46 -0.08 -16.86
C ASN A 92 14.46 1.08 -16.97
N ASP A 93 13.28 0.85 -17.55
CA ASP A 93 12.23 1.87 -17.67
C ASP A 93 11.65 2.21 -16.29
N LEU A 94 11.50 1.20 -15.44
CA LEU A 94 11.09 1.39 -14.05
C LEU A 94 12.15 2.15 -13.25
N LEU A 95 13.42 1.77 -13.35
CA LEU A 95 14.54 2.44 -12.67
C LEU A 95 14.57 3.94 -12.98
N SER A 96 14.46 4.31 -14.26
CA SER A 96 14.45 5.72 -14.69
C SER A 96 13.21 6.49 -14.24
N SER A 97 12.13 5.78 -13.88
CA SER A 97 10.87 6.37 -13.49
C SER A 97 10.85 6.77 -12.01
N TYR A 98 11.52 6.03 -11.13
CA TYR A 98 11.44 6.27 -9.68
C TYR A 98 12.06 7.59 -9.23
N SER A 99 13.03 8.14 -9.95
CA SER A 99 13.58 9.47 -9.64
C SER A 99 12.55 10.61 -9.75
N LYS A 100 11.42 10.35 -10.42
CA LYS A 100 10.33 11.31 -10.62
C LYS A 100 9.23 11.21 -9.56
N LEU A 101 9.31 10.21 -8.67
CA LEU A 101 8.37 10.06 -7.57
C LEU A 101 8.49 11.24 -6.59
N THR A 102 7.36 11.65 -6.07
CA THR A 102 7.24 12.66 -5.00
C THR A 102 6.44 12.10 -3.83
N ALA A 103 6.52 12.74 -2.67
CA ALA A 103 5.66 12.39 -1.55
C ALA A 103 4.18 12.51 -1.98
N GLY A 104 3.39 11.50 -1.65
CA GLY A 104 1.99 11.41 -2.09
C GLY A 104 1.76 10.52 -3.32
N ASP A 105 2.80 10.17 -4.05
CA ASP A 105 2.73 9.15 -5.10
C ASP A 105 2.70 7.74 -4.50
N ALA A 106 2.54 6.75 -5.35
CA ALA A 106 2.54 5.36 -4.92
C ALA A 106 3.27 4.43 -5.90
N VAL A 107 3.57 3.23 -5.42
CA VAL A 107 4.04 2.13 -6.25
C VAL A 107 3.18 0.89 -6.00
N VAL A 108 2.89 0.15 -7.08
CA VAL A 108 2.06 -1.06 -6.99
C VAL A 108 2.58 -2.16 -7.91
N LYS A 109 2.43 -3.38 -7.43
CA LYS A 109 2.50 -4.62 -8.23
C LYS A 109 1.33 -5.54 -7.84
N SER A 110 1.15 -6.64 -8.55
CA SER A 110 0.23 -7.67 -8.08
C SER A 110 0.65 -8.15 -6.68
N GLY A 111 -0.27 -8.10 -5.73
CA GLY A 111 -0.09 -8.57 -4.35
C GLY A 111 0.48 -7.54 -3.36
N HIS A 112 1.04 -6.39 -3.80
CA HIS A 112 1.51 -5.37 -2.86
C HIS A 112 1.46 -3.94 -3.41
N ALA A 113 1.20 -2.99 -2.52
CA ALA A 113 1.16 -1.55 -2.81
C ALA A 113 1.77 -0.76 -1.65
N MET A 114 2.44 0.34 -1.97
CA MET A 114 3.10 1.22 -1.01
C MET A 114 2.88 2.68 -1.39
N PHE A 115 2.85 3.54 -0.39
CA PHE A 115 2.69 4.99 -0.53
C PHE A 115 4.03 5.68 -0.32
N VAL A 116 4.40 6.63 -1.17
CA VAL A 116 5.69 7.33 -1.09
C VAL A 116 5.64 8.39 0.01
N ALA A 117 6.42 8.19 1.06
CA ALA A 117 6.61 9.17 2.13
C ALA A 117 7.65 10.23 1.74
N ASN A 118 8.76 9.79 1.12
CA ASN A 118 9.82 10.66 0.64
C ASN A 118 10.62 9.96 -0.45
N ASN A 119 11.16 10.74 -1.40
CA ASN A 119 12.06 10.25 -2.44
C ASN A 119 13.43 10.92 -2.29
N VAL A 120 14.47 10.14 -2.01
CA VAL A 120 15.86 10.58 -1.92
C VAL A 120 16.57 10.18 -3.20
N SER A 121 16.29 10.93 -4.27
CA SER A 121 16.75 10.59 -5.62
C SER A 121 18.27 10.65 -5.78
N SER A 122 18.96 11.47 -5.00
CA SER A 122 20.44 11.52 -4.96
C SER A 122 21.08 10.22 -4.48
N GLU A 123 20.35 9.42 -3.71
CA GLU A 123 20.81 8.13 -3.15
C GLU A 123 20.04 6.92 -3.73
N ASN A 124 19.17 7.15 -4.73
CA ASN A 124 18.38 6.12 -5.42
C ASN A 124 17.51 5.25 -4.49
N TYR A 125 16.83 5.87 -3.52
CA TYR A 125 15.83 5.18 -2.69
C TYR A 125 14.61 6.04 -2.38
N CYS A 126 13.52 5.37 -2.01
CA CYS A 126 12.34 5.98 -1.42
C CYS A 126 12.14 5.48 0.01
N LEU A 127 11.61 6.37 0.87
CA LEU A 127 10.94 5.97 2.10
C LEU A 127 9.47 5.74 1.76
N MET A 128 8.96 4.58 2.13
CA MET A 128 7.60 4.16 1.85
C MET A 128 6.81 4.01 3.15
N TYR A 129 5.56 4.45 3.15
CA TYR A 129 4.58 3.97 4.10
C TYR A 129 3.93 2.71 3.51
N GLU A 130 4.03 1.61 4.23
CA GLU A 130 3.44 0.34 3.81
C GLU A 130 2.71 -0.35 4.94
N GLN A 131 1.66 -1.06 4.58
CA GLN A 131 0.88 -1.91 5.46
C GLN A 131 1.27 -3.37 5.17
N THR A 132 1.94 -3.98 6.12
CA THR A 132 2.38 -5.38 6.08
C THR A 132 1.81 -6.15 7.28
N PRO A 133 1.92 -7.49 7.30
CA PRO A 133 1.51 -8.26 8.48
C PRO A 133 2.08 -7.69 9.78
N GLY A 134 1.18 -7.35 10.70
CA GLY A 134 1.46 -6.63 11.93
C GLY A 134 0.81 -5.25 11.93
N HIS A 135 1.42 -4.26 11.29
CA HIS A 135 0.95 -2.87 11.31
C HIS A 135 1.55 -2.05 10.16
N ALA A 136 1.06 -0.83 10.00
CA ALA A 136 1.67 0.15 9.11
C ALA A 136 3.07 0.54 9.59
N GLN A 137 4.02 0.67 8.67
CA GLN A 137 5.40 1.02 8.96
C GLN A 137 6.04 1.89 7.88
N THR A 138 7.14 2.53 8.22
CA THR A 138 8.00 3.22 7.25
C THR A 138 9.17 2.32 6.90
N THR A 139 9.39 2.11 5.61
CA THR A 139 10.47 1.25 5.10
C THR A 139 11.30 1.97 4.05
N LYS A 140 12.57 1.58 3.93
CA LYS A 140 13.48 2.07 2.88
C LYS A 140 13.51 1.08 1.72
N TRP A 141 13.20 1.56 0.53
CA TRP A 141 13.25 0.79 -0.71
C TRP A 141 14.18 1.44 -1.72
N THR A 142 15.20 0.71 -2.15
CA THR A 142 16.07 1.17 -3.25
C THR A 142 15.33 1.08 -4.58
N TYR A 143 15.70 1.92 -5.54
CA TYR A 143 15.14 1.85 -6.89
C TYR A 143 15.36 0.47 -7.54
N SER A 144 16.54 -0.13 -7.30
CA SER A 144 16.84 -1.48 -7.81
C SER A 144 15.91 -2.54 -7.22
N SER A 145 15.60 -2.47 -5.92
CA SER A 145 14.66 -3.40 -5.27
C SER A 145 13.23 -3.22 -5.79
N LEU A 146 12.80 -1.96 -5.98
CA LEU A 146 11.48 -1.66 -6.57
C LEU A 146 11.39 -2.18 -8.01
N ALA A 147 12.41 -1.95 -8.83
CA ALA A 147 12.46 -2.38 -10.22
C ALA A 147 12.51 -3.91 -10.34
N ALA A 148 13.34 -4.58 -9.55
CA ALA A 148 13.40 -6.04 -9.49
C ALA A 148 12.07 -6.66 -9.05
N GLY A 149 11.34 -5.97 -8.17
CA GLY A 149 9.99 -6.36 -7.73
C GLY A 149 8.88 -6.06 -8.74
N GLY A 150 9.15 -5.31 -9.82
CA GLY A 150 8.16 -4.94 -10.83
C GLY A 150 7.12 -3.92 -10.33
N TYR A 151 7.50 -3.05 -9.41
CA TYR A 151 6.60 -2.03 -8.88
C TYR A 151 6.39 -0.88 -9.86
N MET A 152 5.16 -0.66 -10.28
CA MET A 152 4.77 0.44 -11.17
C MET A 152 4.55 1.73 -10.39
N PRO A 153 5.33 2.81 -10.66
CA PRO A 153 5.14 4.11 -10.02
C PRO A 153 3.97 4.87 -10.64
N PHE A 154 3.09 5.43 -9.80
CA PHE A 154 1.90 6.15 -10.25
C PHE A 154 1.43 7.20 -9.25
N SER A 155 0.55 8.10 -9.71
CA SER A 155 -0.22 9.03 -8.87
C SER A 155 -1.73 8.87 -9.12
N LYS A 156 -2.51 9.35 -8.16
CA LYS A 156 -3.97 9.48 -8.26
C LYS A 156 -4.35 10.54 -9.30
#